data_67fd00c86c3d135e9cc54957aa41fafc
#
_entry.id   67fd00c86c3d135e9cc54957aa41fafc
#
_cell.length_a   1.000
_cell.length_b   1.000
_cell.length_c   1.000
_cell.angle_alpha   90.00
_cell.angle_beta   90.00
_cell.angle_gamma   90.00
#
_symmetry.space_group_name_H-M   'P 1'
#
loop_
_entity.id
_entity.type
_entity.pdbx_description
1 polymer ?
#
loop_
_entity_poly.entity_id
_entity_poly.type
_entity_poly.pdbx_seq_one_letter_code
_entity_poly.pdbx_strand_id
1 'polypeptide(L)'
;MSNITLARRQNVVALFQDYAERALAKGSPPKGLEQSFAASLQISPSMWSQIKSSRPIGDKLARQIEVAAGRPPGWLDESRKPEQPSPAELAFLDLALAAYRATNAAGRKALREHLTTVGEKSTGH
;
A
#
# COMPACT_ATOMS: atom_id res chain seq x y z
N MET A 1 9.89 17.86 -10.08
CA MET A 1 10.99 16.91 -9.85
C MET A 1 10.47 15.50 -9.78
N SER A 2 11.14 14.64 -10.49
CA SER A 2 10.78 13.24 -10.49
C SER A 2 11.20 12.61 -9.16
N ASN A 3 10.26 12.02 -8.43
CA ASN A 3 10.53 11.26 -7.22
C ASN A 3 10.63 9.76 -7.51
N ILE A 4 11.23 9.42 -8.66
CA ILE A 4 11.40 8.01 -9.05
C ILE A 4 12.12 7.23 -7.97
N THR A 5 13.18 7.79 -7.38
CA THR A 5 13.92 7.12 -6.30
C THR A 5 13.02 6.78 -5.12
N LEU A 6 12.20 7.73 -4.71
CA LEU A 6 11.26 7.50 -3.61
C LEU A 6 10.17 6.52 -3.99
N ALA A 7 9.60 6.67 -5.21
CA ALA A 7 8.56 5.77 -5.69
C ALA A 7 9.06 4.33 -5.76
N ARG A 8 10.24 4.11 -6.29
CA ARG A 8 10.85 2.77 -6.39
C ARG A 8 11.02 2.13 -5.02
N ARG A 9 11.53 2.90 -4.07
CA ARG A 9 11.72 2.40 -2.70
C ARG A 9 10.39 2.06 -2.04
N GLN A 10 9.41 2.95 -2.13
CA GLN A 10 8.08 2.73 -1.54
C GLN A 10 7.40 1.52 -2.15
N ASN A 11 7.51 1.34 -3.46
CA ASN A 11 6.90 0.22 -4.14
C ASN A 11 7.56 -1.12 -3.78
N VAL A 12 8.88 -1.14 -3.63
CA VAL A 12 9.56 -2.37 -3.18
C VAL A 12 9.18 -2.71 -1.74
N VAL A 13 9.07 -1.72 -0.87
CA VAL A 13 8.62 -1.95 0.51
C VAL A 13 7.19 -2.50 0.51
N ALA A 14 6.32 -1.98 -0.35
CA ALA A 14 4.95 -2.50 -0.50
C ALA A 14 4.96 -3.95 -0.99
N LEU A 15 5.85 -4.31 -1.91
CA LEU A 15 6.01 -5.69 -2.35
C LEU A 15 6.44 -6.59 -1.20
N PHE A 16 7.34 -6.12 -0.34
CA PHE A 16 7.75 -6.88 0.83
C PHE A 16 6.59 -7.09 1.80
N GLN A 17 5.80 -6.04 2.06
CA GLN A 17 4.65 -6.15 2.96
C GLN A 17 3.65 -7.20 2.44
N ASP A 18 3.35 -7.16 1.15
CA ASP A 18 2.47 -8.14 0.52
C ASP A 18 3.03 -9.56 0.63
N TYR A 19 4.32 -9.72 0.36
CA TYR A 19 5.03 -10.99 0.47
C TYR A 19 4.95 -11.53 1.90
N ALA A 20 5.22 -10.68 2.88
CA ALA A 20 5.21 -11.06 4.29
C ALA A 20 3.80 -11.49 4.75
N GLU A 21 2.79 -10.75 4.36
CA GLU A 21 1.40 -11.07 4.69
C GLU A 21 1.00 -12.44 4.14
N ARG A 22 1.35 -12.71 2.89
CA ARG A 22 1.05 -14.00 2.26
C ARG A 22 1.80 -15.15 2.93
N ALA A 23 3.07 -14.92 3.25
CA ALA A 23 3.90 -15.95 3.89
C ALA A 23 3.37 -16.30 5.28
N LEU A 24 3.02 -15.27 6.07
CA LEU A 24 2.48 -15.47 7.42
C LEU A 24 1.12 -16.15 7.36
N ALA A 25 0.28 -15.83 6.39
CA ALA A 25 -1.01 -16.46 6.19
C ALA A 25 -0.89 -17.95 5.87
N LYS A 26 0.22 -18.35 5.25
CA LYS A 26 0.53 -19.76 4.96
C LYS A 26 1.20 -20.49 6.12
N GLY A 27 1.41 -19.80 7.24
CA GLY A 27 2.04 -20.39 8.42
C GLY A 27 3.57 -20.29 8.45
N SER A 28 4.17 -19.53 7.54
CA SER A 28 5.62 -19.35 7.56
C SER A 28 6.03 -18.55 8.81
N PRO A 29 7.19 -18.88 9.42
CA PRO A 29 7.65 -18.12 10.58
C PRO A 29 8.08 -16.72 10.17
N PRO A 30 7.93 -15.71 11.07
CA PRO A 30 8.39 -14.34 10.78
C PRO A 30 9.90 -14.25 10.54
N LYS A 31 10.66 -15.10 11.17
CA LYS A 31 12.12 -15.13 11.02
C LYS A 31 12.49 -15.57 9.62
N GLY A 32 13.36 -14.82 8.96
CA GLY A 32 13.85 -15.17 7.63
C GLY A 32 12.99 -14.65 6.48
N LEU A 33 11.89 -13.94 6.75
CA LEU A 33 11.04 -13.40 5.68
C LEU A 33 11.80 -12.42 4.80
N GLU A 34 12.62 -11.55 5.37
CA GLU A 34 13.39 -10.59 4.59
C GLU A 34 14.43 -11.28 3.72
N GLN A 35 15.06 -12.30 4.23
CA GLN A 35 16.03 -13.09 3.47
C GLN A 35 15.36 -13.82 2.30
N SER A 36 14.21 -14.44 2.54
CA SER A 36 13.42 -15.09 1.50
C SER A 36 12.95 -14.10 0.44
N PHE A 37 12.50 -12.93 0.87
CA PHE A 37 12.05 -11.89 -0.05
C PHE A 37 13.20 -11.43 -0.95
N ALA A 38 14.36 -11.14 -0.37
CA ALA A 38 15.54 -10.75 -1.14
C ALA A 38 15.88 -11.83 -2.17
N ALA A 39 15.88 -13.10 -1.77
CA ALA A 39 16.14 -14.20 -2.68
C ALA A 39 15.12 -14.24 -3.83
N SER A 40 13.85 -13.97 -3.55
CA SER A 40 12.80 -13.95 -4.58
C SER A 40 13.03 -12.86 -5.62
N LEU A 41 13.68 -11.76 -5.23
CA LEU A 41 14.06 -10.67 -6.14
C LEU A 41 15.43 -10.87 -6.77
N GLN A 42 16.12 -11.95 -6.43
CA GLN A 42 17.48 -12.23 -6.89
C GLN A 42 18.48 -11.16 -6.47
N ILE A 43 18.30 -10.65 -5.25
CA ILE A 43 19.24 -9.71 -4.63
C ILE A 43 19.71 -10.27 -3.31
N SER A 44 20.84 -9.76 -2.80
CA SER A 44 21.37 -10.20 -1.50
C SER A 44 20.56 -9.59 -0.36
N PRO A 45 20.52 -10.25 0.82
CA PRO A 45 19.93 -9.64 2.00
C PRO A 45 20.55 -8.30 2.36
N SER A 46 21.85 -8.15 2.12
CA SER A 46 22.56 -6.89 2.33
C SER A 46 22.03 -5.79 1.42
N MET A 47 21.82 -6.10 0.14
CA MET A 47 21.23 -5.17 -0.82
C MET A 47 19.85 -4.73 -0.37
N TRP A 48 19.00 -5.67 0.03
CA TRP A 48 17.66 -5.37 0.54
C TRP A 48 17.72 -4.44 1.75
N SER A 49 18.62 -4.73 2.69
CA SER A 49 18.82 -3.88 3.87
C SER A 49 19.21 -2.45 3.49
N GLN A 50 20.08 -2.30 2.50
CA GLN A 50 20.50 -0.98 2.01
C GLN A 50 19.35 -0.24 1.34
N ILE A 51 18.53 -0.93 0.55
CA ILE A 51 17.35 -0.34 -0.09
C ILE A 51 16.37 0.18 0.95
N LYS A 52 16.09 -0.59 1.98
CA LYS A 52 15.20 -0.17 3.07
C LYS A 52 15.72 1.09 3.75
N SER A 53 17.03 1.21 3.90
CA SER A 53 17.62 2.37 4.57
C SER A 53 17.55 3.64 3.73
N SER A 54 18.05 3.62 2.51
CA SER A 54 17.99 4.79 1.63
C SER A 54 18.64 4.59 0.26
N ARG A 55 19.19 3.40 -0.01
CA ARG A 55 19.90 3.18 -1.28
C ARG A 55 18.96 3.36 -2.46
N PRO A 56 19.34 4.22 -3.45
CA PRO A 56 18.54 4.37 -4.66
C PRO A 56 18.51 3.07 -5.47
N ILE A 57 17.40 2.83 -6.15
CA ILE A 57 17.25 1.69 -7.05
C ILE A 57 17.43 2.22 -8.48
N GLY A 58 18.51 1.79 -9.12
CA GLY A 58 18.78 2.19 -10.50
C GLY A 58 17.85 1.50 -11.49
N ASP A 59 17.88 1.94 -12.74
CA ASP A 59 16.98 1.45 -13.78
C ASP A 59 17.07 -0.06 -13.99
N LYS A 60 18.29 -0.58 -14.05
CA LYS A 60 18.52 -2.01 -14.27
C LYS A 60 17.95 -2.84 -13.14
N LEU A 61 18.20 -2.42 -11.92
CA LEU A 61 17.68 -3.13 -10.73
C LEU A 61 16.17 -3.02 -10.66
N ALA A 62 15.60 -1.85 -10.97
CA ALA A 62 14.17 -1.67 -11.00
C ALA A 62 13.49 -2.66 -11.97
N ARG A 63 14.04 -2.80 -13.17
CA ARG A 63 13.50 -3.75 -14.15
C ARG A 63 13.64 -5.20 -13.68
N GLN A 64 14.75 -5.52 -13.03
CA GLN A 64 14.95 -6.86 -12.43
C GLN A 64 13.92 -7.17 -11.36
N ILE A 65 13.66 -6.21 -10.48
CA ILE A 65 12.68 -6.38 -9.40
C ILE A 65 11.28 -6.59 -9.98
N GLU A 66 10.91 -5.81 -10.98
CA GLU A 66 9.60 -5.93 -11.64
C GLU A 66 9.41 -7.32 -12.24
N VAL A 67 10.40 -7.81 -12.97
CA VAL A 67 10.34 -9.14 -13.56
C VAL A 67 10.19 -10.21 -12.48
N ALA A 68 11.01 -10.13 -11.44
CA ALA A 68 10.97 -11.11 -10.34
C ALA A 68 9.64 -11.09 -9.58
N ALA A 69 9.01 -9.92 -9.48
CA ALA A 69 7.75 -9.75 -8.78
C ALA A 69 6.52 -9.96 -9.69
N GLY A 70 6.72 -10.24 -10.96
CA GLY A 70 5.62 -10.42 -11.91
C GLY A 70 4.90 -9.13 -12.26
N ARG A 71 5.60 -8.01 -12.23
CA ARG A 71 5.03 -6.69 -12.53
C ARG A 71 5.49 -6.18 -13.90
N PRO A 72 4.66 -5.35 -14.56
CA PRO A 72 5.04 -4.81 -15.87
C PRO A 72 6.17 -3.78 -15.75
N PRO A 73 6.95 -3.59 -16.82
CA PRO A 73 8.00 -2.57 -16.82
C PRO A 73 7.43 -1.18 -16.51
N GLY A 74 8.11 -0.45 -15.64
CA GLY A 74 7.67 0.88 -15.21
C GLY A 74 6.77 0.88 -14.00
N TRP A 75 6.28 -0.29 -13.57
CA TRP A 75 5.43 -0.37 -12.39
C TRP A 75 6.09 0.20 -11.14
N LEU A 76 7.37 -0.07 -10.98
CA LEU A 76 8.13 0.38 -9.80
C LEU A 76 8.31 1.89 -9.77
N ASP A 77 8.28 2.54 -10.93
CA ASP A 77 8.52 3.97 -11.07
C ASP A 77 7.29 4.83 -10.76
N GLU A 78 6.12 4.21 -10.67
CA GLU A 78 4.87 4.92 -10.46
C GLU A 78 4.62 5.16 -8.97
N SER A 79 4.25 6.39 -8.63
CA SER A 79 3.89 6.71 -7.26
C SER A 79 2.54 6.08 -6.91
N ARG A 80 2.52 5.28 -5.83
CA ARG A 80 1.32 4.59 -5.34
C ARG A 80 1.07 4.89 -3.88
N LYS A 81 1.22 6.17 -3.52
CA LYS A 81 0.85 6.55 -2.16
C LYS A 81 -0.61 6.17 -1.95
N PRO A 82 -0.96 5.52 -0.81
CA PRO A 82 -2.35 5.44 -0.45
C PRO A 82 -2.89 6.86 -0.53
N GLU A 83 -4.00 7.03 -1.23
CA GLU A 83 -4.58 8.35 -1.38
C GLU A 83 -4.81 8.95 -0.01
N GLN A 84 -4.04 9.96 0.31
CA GLN A 84 -4.31 10.72 1.52
C GLN A 84 -5.58 11.52 1.26
N PRO A 85 -6.55 11.47 2.19
CA PRO A 85 -7.77 12.25 2.00
C PRO A 85 -7.43 13.72 1.81
N SER A 86 -8.14 14.38 0.90
CA SER A 86 -8.02 15.82 0.70
C SER A 86 -8.50 16.56 1.96
N PRO A 87 -8.17 17.84 2.14
CA PRO A 87 -8.71 18.62 3.26
C PRO A 87 -10.24 18.58 3.35
N ALA A 88 -10.92 18.61 2.22
CA ALA A 88 -12.39 18.50 2.20
C ALA A 88 -12.85 17.12 2.69
N GLU A 89 -12.17 16.07 2.27
CA GLU A 89 -12.47 14.70 2.71
C GLU A 89 -12.20 14.51 4.20
N LEU A 90 -11.10 15.08 4.71
CA LEU A 90 -10.79 15.04 6.14
C LEU A 90 -11.86 15.75 6.95
N ALA A 91 -12.32 16.93 6.50
CA ALA A 91 -13.39 17.66 7.15
C ALA A 91 -14.69 16.84 7.17
N PHE A 92 -15.00 16.16 6.08
CA PHE A 92 -16.15 15.27 6.00
C PHE A 92 -16.03 14.11 7.00
N LEU A 93 -14.85 13.49 7.07
CA LEU A 93 -14.63 12.38 8.00
C LEU A 93 -14.80 12.82 9.46
N ASP A 94 -14.30 14.01 9.80
CA ASP A 94 -14.48 14.57 11.14
C ASP A 94 -15.95 14.81 11.46
N LEU A 95 -16.69 15.37 10.50
CA LEU A 95 -18.11 15.62 10.65
C LEU A 95 -18.90 14.32 10.80
N ALA A 96 -18.59 13.32 9.97
CA ALA A 96 -19.23 12.02 10.01
C ALA A 96 -18.99 11.32 11.36
N LEU A 97 -17.77 11.40 11.86
CA LEU A 97 -17.40 10.80 13.13
C LEU A 97 -18.12 11.49 14.29
N ALA A 98 -18.18 12.83 14.27
CA ALA A 98 -18.90 13.60 15.27
C ALA A 98 -20.40 13.25 15.28
N ALA A 99 -21.00 13.16 14.10
CA ALA A 99 -22.41 12.76 13.98
C ALA A 99 -22.65 11.34 14.51
N TYR A 100 -21.75 10.41 14.19
CA TYR A 100 -21.82 9.04 14.64
C TYR A 100 -21.75 8.92 16.17
N ARG A 101 -20.85 9.69 16.78
CA ARG A 101 -20.68 9.70 18.24
C ARG A 101 -21.82 10.39 18.97
N ALA A 102 -22.44 11.38 18.34
CA ALA A 102 -23.49 12.18 18.95
C ALA A 102 -24.88 11.55 18.88
N THR A 103 -25.04 10.49 18.10
CA THR A 103 -26.36 9.86 17.89
C THR A 103 -26.47 8.50 18.59
N ASN A 104 -27.70 7.99 18.67
CA ASN A 104 -27.98 6.66 19.24
C ASN A 104 -27.80 5.55 18.19
N ALA A 105 -28.07 4.30 18.57
CA ALA A 105 -27.91 3.15 17.70
C ALA A 105 -28.77 3.24 16.44
N ALA A 106 -29.99 3.73 16.54
CA ALA A 106 -30.90 3.89 15.40
C ALA A 106 -30.35 4.95 14.42
N GLY A 107 -29.84 6.07 14.92
CA GLY A 107 -29.23 7.11 14.12
C GLY A 107 -27.96 6.63 13.42
N ARG A 108 -27.16 5.85 14.11
CA ARG A 108 -25.93 5.27 13.52
C ARG A 108 -26.26 4.33 12.37
N LYS A 109 -27.29 3.50 12.54
CA LYS A 109 -27.76 2.62 11.48
C LYS A 109 -28.25 3.41 10.27
N ALA A 110 -29.06 4.44 10.50
CA ALA A 110 -29.59 5.28 9.44
C ALA A 110 -28.45 6.00 8.68
N LEU A 111 -27.44 6.48 9.41
CA LEU A 111 -26.26 7.13 8.79
C LEU A 111 -25.50 6.16 7.89
N ARG A 112 -25.25 4.96 8.35
CA ARG A 112 -24.56 3.94 7.56
C ARG A 112 -25.34 3.56 6.31
N GLU A 113 -26.64 3.39 6.43
CA GLU A 113 -27.51 3.06 5.30
C GLU A 113 -27.52 4.18 4.25
N HIS A 114 -27.57 5.43 4.70
CA HIS A 114 -27.54 6.58 3.81
C HIS A 114 -26.21 6.63 3.02
N LEU A 115 -25.08 6.48 3.70
CA LEU A 115 -23.77 6.49 3.06
C LEU A 115 -23.61 5.32 2.09
N THR A 116 -24.10 4.15 2.44
CA THR A 116 -24.08 2.98 1.56
C THR A 116 -24.90 3.23 0.30
N THR A 117 -26.10 3.79 0.44
CA THR A 117 -26.97 4.11 -0.71
C THR A 117 -26.31 5.12 -1.65
N VAL A 118 -25.70 6.17 -1.10
CA VAL A 118 -24.97 7.16 -1.89
C VAL A 118 -23.80 6.51 -2.64
N GLY A 119 -23.05 5.64 -1.97
CA GLY A 119 -21.95 4.92 -2.59
C GLY A 119 -22.41 4.01 -3.73
N GLU A 120 -23.50 3.28 -3.55
CA GLU A 120 -24.08 2.43 -4.59
C GLU A 120 -24.51 3.20 -5.81
N LYS A 121 -25.13 4.38 -5.62
CA LYS A 121 -25.52 5.25 -6.73
C LYS A 121 -24.31 5.76 -7.50
N SER A 122 -23.20 6.02 -6.82
CA SER A 122 -21.96 6.49 -7.46
C SER A 122 -21.29 5.41 -8.30
N THR A 123 -21.45 4.14 -7.93
CA THR A 123 -20.83 3.00 -8.61
C THR A 123 -21.75 2.30 -9.60
N GLY A 124 -23.01 2.71 -9.69
CA GLY A 124 -24.03 2.07 -10.51
C GLY A 124 -24.10 2.56 -11.96
N HIS A 125 -22.96 2.80 -12.57
CA HIS A 125 -22.91 3.25 -13.96
C HIS A 125 -22.80 2.10 -14.93
#